data_6f5d99c811a3fe8b0365bc902b54221f
#
_entry.id   6f5d99c811a3fe8b0365bc902b54221f
#
_cell.length_a   1.000
_cell.length_b   1.000
_cell.length_c   1.000
_cell.angle_alpha   90.00
_cell.angle_beta   90.00
_cell.angle_gamma   90.00
#
_symmetry.space_group_name_H-M   'P 1'
#
loop_
_entity.id
_entity.type
_entity.pdbx_description
1 polymer ?
#
loop_
_entity_poly.entity_id
_entity_poly.type
_entity_poly.pdbx_seq_one_letter_code
_entity_poly.pdbx_strand_id
1 'polypeptide(L)'
;MIAGQLLADLGTGDWPETEGVITSSEVYTSESSEGGTNYCLDISYEYTVDNVSYTGYRVSFSSEDSCDSWSQNADDDYPEGKTISVYYDPSDPSESVLETGFAGVDFFLCCFFIFPLIGLVMLFGVSRSTFNKVTKREQNIST
;
A
#
# COMPACT_ATOMS: atom_id res chain seq x y z
N MET A 1 -9.12 13.83 -13.42
CA MET A 1 -9.78 12.84 -12.57
C MET A 1 -8.81 11.94 -11.79
N ILE A 2 -7.71 11.48 -12.37
CA ILE A 2 -6.72 10.62 -11.68
C ILE A 2 -6.03 11.32 -10.49
N ALA A 3 -5.78 12.62 -10.57
CA ALA A 3 -5.14 13.39 -9.51
C ALA A 3 -5.97 13.53 -8.22
N GLY A 4 -7.30 13.50 -8.33
CA GLY A 4 -8.20 13.59 -7.18
C GLY A 4 -8.24 12.33 -6.34
N GLN A 5 -8.12 11.17 -6.97
CA GLN A 5 -8.09 9.88 -6.30
C GLN A 5 -6.76 9.63 -5.57
N LEU A 6 -5.65 10.02 -6.20
CA LEU A 6 -4.33 9.93 -5.59
C LEU A 6 -4.21 10.79 -4.31
N LEU A 7 -4.90 11.95 -4.28
CA LEU A 7 -4.94 12.82 -3.11
C LEU A 7 -5.86 12.29 -2.01
N ALA A 8 -6.95 11.61 -2.38
CA ALA A 8 -7.83 10.95 -1.41
C ALA A 8 -7.12 9.77 -0.73
N ASP A 9 -6.36 9.01 -1.50
CA ASP A 9 -5.58 7.86 -1.02
C ASP A 9 -4.45 8.29 -0.04
N LEU A 10 -3.85 9.46 -0.27
CA LEU A 10 -2.88 10.05 0.65
C LEU A 10 -3.50 10.50 1.99
N GLY A 11 -4.79 10.77 2.02
CA GLY A 11 -5.54 11.19 3.22
C GLY A 11 -5.98 10.03 4.11
N THR A 12 -6.06 8.81 3.59
CA THR A 12 -6.58 7.65 4.35
C THR A 12 -5.56 7.05 5.34
N GLY A 13 -4.29 7.39 5.22
CA GLY A 13 -3.24 6.90 6.11
C GLY A 13 -3.41 7.31 7.58
N ASP A 14 -4.13 8.40 7.84
CA ASP A 14 -4.41 8.92 9.18
C ASP A 14 -5.85 8.63 9.66
N TRP A 15 -6.61 7.82 8.90
CA TRP A 15 -7.98 7.49 9.26
C TRP A 15 -8.02 6.57 10.48
N PRO A 16 -8.90 6.84 11.45
CA PRO A 16 -9.08 5.98 12.61
C PRO A 16 -9.66 4.62 12.18
N GLU A 17 -9.26 3.60 12.92
CA GLU A 17 -9.67 2.21 12.75
C GLU A 17 -10.83 1.87 13.69
N THR A 18 -11.79 1.11 13.19
CA THR A 18 -12.83 0.45 13.98
C THR A 18 -13.02 -0.99 13.52
N GLU A 19 -13.65 -1.82 14.36
CA GLU A 19 -13.98 -3.18 13.99
C GLU A 19 -15.27 -3.23 13.16
N GLY A 20 -15.24 -3.98 12.07
CA GLY A 20 -16.38 -4.25 11.21
C GLY A 20 -16.54 -5.73 10.92
N VAL A 21 -17.68 -6.09 10.34
CA VAL A 21 -18.00 -7.46 9.93
C VAL A 21 -18.46 -7.45 8.48
N ILE A 22 -17.91 -8.36 7.69
CA ILE A 22 -18.33 -8.55 6.30
C ILE A 22 -19.73 -9.17 6.27
N THR A 23 -20.64 -8.47 5.63
CA THR A 23 -22.05 -8.89 5.49
C THR A 23 -22.35 -9.57 4.17
N SER A 24 -21.59 -9.23 3.12
CA SER A 24 -21.66 -9.87 1.80
C SER A 24 -20.32 -9.78 1.11
N SER A 25 -19.94 -10.83 0.41
CA SER A 25 -18.74 -10.85 -0.43
C SER A 25 -18.99 -11.80 -1.60
N GLU A 26 -19.07 -11.27 -2.81
CA GLU A 26 -19.34 -12.03 -4.02
C GLU A 26 -18.39 -11.61 -5.14
N VAL A 27 -17.75 -12.58 -5.77
CA VAL A 27 -16.91 -12.35 -6.95
C VAL A 27 -17.73 -12.62 -8.21
N TYR A 28 -17.85 -11.65 -9.08
CA TYR A 28 -18.51 -11.77 -10.36
C TYR A 28 -17.55 -11.45 -11.51
N THR A 29 -17.91 -11.91 -12.72
CA THR A 29 -17.12 -11.66 -13.92
C THR A 29 -17.74 -10.57 -14.77
N SER A 30 -16.91 -9.67 -15.30
CA SER A 30 -17.28 -8.64 -16.25
C SER A 30 -16.44 -8.80 -17.53
N GLU A 31 -17.06 -8.57 -18.68
CA GLU A 31 -16.34 -8.58 -19.95
C GLU A 31 -15.62 -7.23 -20.17
N SER A 32 -14.32 -7.31 -20.43
CA SER A 32 -13.54 -6.14 -20.81
C SER A 32 -13.84 -5.74 -22.25
N SER A 33 -13.89 -4.44 -22.52
CA SER A 33 -14.02 -3.89 -23.89
C SER A 33 -12.87 -4.30 -24.84
N GLU A 34 -11.77 -4.80 -24.30
CA GLU A 34 -10.62 -5.32 -25.06
C GLU A 34 -10.64 -6.85 -25.27
N GLY A 35 -11.73 -7.53 -24.86
CA GLY A 35 -11.94 -8.96 -25.08
C GLY A 35 -11.35 -9.87 -24.01
N GLY A 36 -11.12 -9.37 -22.79
CA GLY A 36 -10.71 -10.14 -21.61
C GLY A 36 -11.84 -10.33 -20.61
N THR A 37 -11.67 -11.25 -19.66
CA THR A 37 -12.55 -11.41 -18.52
C THR A 37 -11.91 -10.71 -17.32
N ASN A 38 -12.63 -9.75 -16.73
CA ASN A 38 -12.27 -9.12 -15.45
C ASN A 38 -13.03 -9.79 -14.31
N TYR A 39 -12.38 -9.96 -13.20
CA TYR A 39 -13.00 -10.39 -11.95
C TYR A 39 -13.28 -9.17 -11.09
N CYS A 40 -14.49 -9.05 -10.58
CA CYS A 40 -14.94 -7.93 -9.77
C CYS A 40 -15.43 -8.43 -8.43
N LEU A 41 -15.13 -7.72 -7.36
CA LEU A 41 -15.61 -8.02 -6.02
C LEU A 41 -16.76 -7.07 -5.67
N ASP A 42 -17.92 -7.65 -5.35
CA ASP A 42 -19.01 -6.94 -4.66
C ASP A 42 -18.92 -7.27 -3.18
N ILE A 43 -18.57 -6.29 -2.38
CA ILE A 43 -18.38 -6.43 -0.93
C ILE A 43 -19.24 -5.42 -0.17
N SER A 44 -19.83 -5.88 0.93
CA SER A 44 -20.44 -5.00 1.92
C SER A 44 -20.02 -5.42 3.32
N TYR A 45 -19.82 -4.44 4.18
CA TYR A 45 -19.44 -4.65 5.57
C TYR A 45 -20.13 -3.60 6.47
N GLU A 46 -20.46 -4.02 7.69
CA GLU A 46 -21.03 -3.14 8.69
C GLU A 46 -20.00 -2.82 9.77
N TYR A 47 -19.99 -1.59 10.22
CA TYR A 47 -19.15 -1.09 11.31
C TYR A 47 -19.88 -0.05 12.13
N THR A 48 -19.41 0.22 13.33
CA THR A 48 -20.05 1.16 14.26
C THR A 48 -19.05 2.23 14.68
N VAL A 49 -19.46 3.47 14.58
CA VAL A 49 -18.72 4.65 15.06
C VAL A 49 -19.65 5.44 15.98
N ASP A 50 -19.23 5.73 17.20
CA ASP A 50 -19.99 6.50 18.20
C ASP A 50 -21.44 5.96 18.43
N ASN A 51 -21.61 4.64 18.46
CA ASN A 51 -22.90 3.93 18.57
C ASN A 51 -23.83 4.10 17.36
N VAL A 52 -23.34 4.56 16.22
CA VAL A 52 -24.07 4.62 14.95
C VAL A 52 -23.52 3.57 14.01
N SER A 53 -24.39 2.74 13.45
CA SER A 53 -24.00 1.71 12.48
C SER A 53 -23.95 2.30 11.07
N TYR A 54 -22.90 1.95 10.35
CA TYR A 54 -22.66 2.32 8.95
C TYR A 54 -22.42 1.09 8.12
N THR A 55 -22.63 1.19 6.81
CA THR A 55 -22.32 0.14 5.84
C THR A 55 -21.32 0.68 4.82
N GLY A 56 -20.21 -0.02 4.65
CA GLY A 56 -19.20 0.29 3.65
C GLY A 56 -19.21 -0.71 2.49
N TYR A 57 -18.70 -0.29 1.35
CA TYR A 57 -18.70 -1.08 0.09
C TYR A 57 -17.35 -1.04 -0.63
N ARG A 58 -16.33 -0.40 -0.08
CA ARG A 58 -15.04 -0.21 -0.72
C ARG A 58 -13.93 -0.94 0.03
N VAL A 59 -13.09 -1.64 -0.72
CA VAL A 59 -11.84 -2.18 -0.18
C VAL A 59 -10.81 -1.07 -0.04
N SER A 60 -10.58 -0.29 -1.09
CA SER A 60 -9.68 0.87 -1.08
C SER A 60 -10.14 1.94 -2.08
N PHE A 61 -9.62 3.15 -1.97
CA PHE A 61 -9.90 4.21 -2.95
C PHE A 61 -9.22 4.01 -4.30
N SER A 62 -8.14 3.24 -4.34
CA SER A 62 -7.42 2.93 -5.57
C SER A 62 -8.14 1.90 -6.45
N SER A 63 -9.08 1.14 -5.89
CA SER A 63 -9.90 0.15 -6.61
C SER A 63 -11.32 0.67 -6.79
N GLU A 64 -11.53 1.60 -7.73
CA GLU A 64 -12.81 2.25 -7.95
C GLU A 64 -13.97 1.28 -8.27
N ASP A 65 -13.67 0.19 -8.94
CA ASP A 65 -14.67 -0.79 -9.37
C ASP A 65 -14.45 -2.19 -8.78
N SER A 66 -13.50 -2.33 -7.84
CA SER A 66 -13.10 -3.65 -7.29
C SER A 66 -12.87 -4.72 -8.37
N CYS A 67 -12.57 -4.30 -9.60
CA CYS A 67 -12.38 -5.15 -10.78
C CYS A 67 -10.90 -5.19 -11.15
N ASP A 68 -10.12 -6.00 -10.47
CA ASP A 68 -8.69 -6.16 -10.72
C ASP A 68 -8.29 -7.63 -10.63
N SER A 69 -7.08 -7.93 -11.00
CA SER A 69 -6.53 -9.29 -10.97
C SER A 69 -6.55 -9.94 -9.57
N TRP A 70 -6.47 -9.14 -8.50
CA TRP A 70 -6.57 -9.62 -7.11
C TRP A 70 -7.99 -10.06 -6.72
N SER A 71 -9.02 -9.52 -7.37
CA SER A 71 -10.43 -9.79 -7.05
C SER A 71 -10.84 -11.24 -7.33
N GLN A 72 -10.07 -12.00 -8.10
CA GLN A 72 -10.37 -13.40 -8.46
C GLN A 72 -10.50 -14.32 -7.24
N ASN A 73 -9.77 -14.05 -6.16
CA ASN A 73 -9.80 -14.84 -4.93
C ASN A 73 -10.17 -13.97 -3.72
N ALA A 74 -10.79 -12.83 -3.95
CA ALA A 74 -11.07 -11.87 -2.89
C ALA A 74 -12.14 -12.36 -1.91
N ASP A 75 -13.02 -13.25 -2.31
CA ASP A 75 -13.97 -13.96 -1.45
C ASP A 75 -13.29 -14.86 -0.41
N ASP A 76 -12.13 -15.42 -0.72
CA ASP A 76 -11.29 -16.16 0.23
C ASP A 76 -10.63 -15.22 1.26
N ASP A 77 -10.25 -14.01 0.85
CA ASP A 77 -9.63 -13.01 1.72
C ASP A 77 -10.66 -12.28 2.58
N TYR A 78 -11.87 -12.08 2.05
CA TYR A 78 -12.97 -11.36 2.68
C TYR A 78 -14.26 -12.20 2.79
N PRO A 79 -14.25 -13.36 3.46
CA PRO A 79 -15.45 -14.19 3.57
C PRO A 79 -16.52 -13.54 4.46
N GLU A 80 -17.80 -13.80 4.14
CA GLU A 80 -18.92 -13.38 4.98
C GLU A 80 -18.75 -13.78 6.45
N GLY A 81 -19.11 -12.87 7.34
CA GLY A 81 -19.00 -13.08 8.79
C GLY A 81 -17.61 -12.85 9.36
N LYS A 82 -16.60 -12.57 8.53
CA LYS A 82 -15.25 -12.23 8.99
C LYS A 82 -15.24 -10.88 9.66
N THR A 83 -14.63 -10.81 10.85
CA THR A 83 -14.29 -9.54 11.51
C THR A 83 -13.05 -8.94 10.87
N ILE A 84 -13.11 -7.67 10.52
CA ILE A 84 -12.07 -6.92 9.83
C ILE A 84 -11.88 -5.54 10.45
N SER A 85 -10.72 -4.96 10.18
CA SER A 85 -10.46 -3.54 10.46
C SER A 85 -11.08 -2.68 9.38
N VAL A 86 -11.80 -1.66 9.78
CA VAL A 86 -12.42 -0.66 8.90
C VAL A 86 -11.85 0.69 9.23
N TYR A 87 -11.34 1.38 8.23
CA TYR A 87 -10.82 2.74 8.34
C TYR A 87 -11.87 3.72 7.82
N TYR A 88 -12.23 4.71 8.60
CA TYR A 88 -13.29 5.64 8.26
C TYR A 88 -12.84 7.10 8.34
N ASP A 89 -13.47 7.96 7.55
CA ASP A 89 -13.23 9.40 7.62
C ASP A 89 -13.81 9.97 8.92
N PRO A 90 -12.99 10.56 9.80
CA PRO A 90 -13.48 11.16 11.05
C PRO A 90 -14.42 12.36 10.81
N SER A 91 -14.37 12.97 9.62
CA SER A 91 -15.26 14.06 9.23
C SER A 91 -16.59 13.57 8.67
N ASP A 92 -16.58 12.39 8.04
CA ASP A 92 -17.77 11.72 7.50
C ASP A 92 -17.66 10.21 7.74
N PRO A 93 -18.12 9.68 8.88
CA PRO A 93 -18.02 8.27 9.22
C PRO A 93 -18.73 7.30 8.28
N SER A 94 -19.54 7.79 7.33
CA SER A 94 -20.14 6.96 6.27
C SER A 94 -19.17 6.60 5.15
N GLU A 95 -18.07 7.35 5.02
CA GLU A 95 -16.96 7.02 4.10
C GLU A 95 -15.95 6.12 4.79
N SER A 96 -15.71 4.95 4.21
CA SER A 96 -14.79 3.95 4.79
C SER A 96 -14.12 3.09 3.74
N VAL A 97 -13.00 2.50 4.14
CA VAL A 97 -12.24 1.54 3.34
C VAL A 97 -11.72 0.42 4.26
N LEU A 98 -11.43 -0.75 3.69
CA LEU A 98 -10.81 -1.87 4.39
C LEU A 98 -9.28 -1.79 4.35
N GLU A 99 -8.74 -1.18 3.30
CA GLU A 99 -7.31 -0.99 3.11
C GLU A 99 -7.01 0.49 2.89
N THR A 100 -6.16 1.05 3.74
CA THR A 100 -5.64 2.40 3.52
C THR A 100 -4.57 2.34 2.45
N GLY A 101 -4.73 3.17 1.41
CA GLY A 101 -3.73 3.29 0.36
C GLY A 101 -2.39 3.77 0.92
N PHE A 102 -1.30 3.14 0.45
CA PHE A 102 0.10 3.48 0.74
C PHE A 102 0.77 2.88 1.99
N ALA A 103 0.68 1.58 2.16
CA ALA A 103 1.81 0.85 2.75
C ALA A 103 3.12 0.98 1.91
N GLY A 104 3.03 1.59 0.72
CA GLY A 104 4.14 1.73 -0.22
C GLY A 104 5.04 2.96 -0.03
N VAL A 105 4.57 4.01 0.66
CA VAL A 105 5.38 5.23 0.87
C VAL A 105 6.55 4.95 1.79
N ASP A 106 6.37 4.15 2.83
CA ASP A 106 7.45 3.75 3.74
C ASP A 106 8.52 2.93 3.03
N PHE A 107 8.13 2.09 2.08
CA PHE A 107 9.06 1.32 1.26
C PHE A 107 9.87 2.22 0.30
N PHE A 108 9.23 3.21 -0.33
CA PHE A 108 9.90 4.18 -1.19
C PHE A 108 10.86 5.08 -0.42
N LEU A 109 10.45 5.58 0.75
CA LEU A 109 11.32 6.37 1.63
C LEU A 109 12.52 5.54 2.12
N CYS A 110 12.30 4.29 2.51
CA CYS A 110 13.36 3.39 2.92
C CYS A 110 14.36 3.14 1.79
N CYS A 111 13.89 2.88 0.57
CA CYS A 111 14.75 2.70 -0.61
C CYS A 111 15.52 3.99 -0.97
N PHE A 112 14.87 5.15 -0.87
CA PHE A 112 15.51 6.43 -1.20
C PHE A 112 16.64 6.81 -0.23
N PHE A 113 16.55 6.41 1.03
CA PHE A 113 17.59 6.63 2.02
C PHE A 113 18.67 5.55 2.05
N ILE A 114 18.34 4.31 1.74
CA ILE A 114 19.29 3.18 1.74
C ILE A 114 20.25 3.27 0.55
N PHE A 115 19.77 3.62 -0.65
CA PHE A 115 20.62 3.71 -1.85
C PHE A 115 21.76 4.73 -1.74
N PRO A 116 21.56 5.98 -1.32
CA PRO A 116 22.65 6.92 -1.15
C PRO A 116 23.61 6.54 -0.02
N LEU A 117 23.11 5.88 1.05
CA LEU A 117 23.97 5.36 2.13
C LEU A 117 24.92 4.25 1.64
N ILE A 118 24.43 3.31 0.84
CA ILE A 118 25.26 2.26 0.23
C ILE A 118 26.27 2.88 -0.73
N GLY A 119 25.86 3.86 -1.53
CA GLY A 119 26.76 4.61 -2.42
C GLY A 119 27.88 5.34 -1.65
N LEU A 120 27.54 5.95 -0.54
CA LEU A 120 28.51 6.65 0.32
C LEU A 120 29.51 5.69 0.96
N VAL A 121 29.06 4.55 1.47
CA VAL A 121 29.92 3.50 2.07
C VAL A 121 30.86 2.93 1.01
N MET A 122 30.40 2.70 -0.21
CA MET A 122 31.25 2.25 -1.32
C MET A 122 32.33 3.28 -1.69
N LEU A 123 31.98 4.57 -1.76
CA LEU A 123 32.93 5.64 -2.05
C LEU A 123 34.01 5.76 -0.96
N PHE A 124 33.62 5.68 0.32
CA PHE A 124 34.57 5.70 1.43
C PHE A 124 35.43 4.44 1.50
N GLY A 125 34.86 3.27 1.17
CA GLY A 125 35.61 2.01 1.13
C GLY A 125 36.69 1.99 0.04
N VAL A 126 36.38 2.48 -1.15
CA VAL A 126 37.33 2.58 -2.26
C VAL A 126 38.41 3.62 -1.97
N SER A 127 38.07 4.74 -1.35
CA SER A 127 39.03 5.80 -0.99
C SER A 127 40.10 5.30 0.00
N ARG A 128 39.69 4.53 1.03
CA ARG A 128 40.65 3.93 1.98
C ARG A 128 41.57 2.89 1.34
N SER A 129 41.04 2.10 0.41
CA SER A 129 41.84 1.08 -0.29
C SER A 129 42.91 1.69 -1.21
N THR A 130 42.58 2.81 -1.85
CA THR A 130 43.49 3.52 -2.76
C THR A 130 44.58 4.25 -1.98
N PHE A 131 44.25 4.85 -0.84
CA PHE A 131 45.20 5.56 0.00
C PHE A 131 46.29 4.60 0.57
N ASN A 132 45.89 3.42 1.02
CA ASN A 132 46.85 2.40 1.51
C ASN A 132 47.77 1.87 0.42
N LYS A 133 47.34 1.83 -0.85
CA LYS A 133 48.20 1.40 -1.97
C LYS A 133 49.22 2.47 -2.36
N VAL A 134 48.88 3.73 -2.28
CA VAL A 134 49.78 4.85 -2.60
C VAL A 134 50.87 4.96 -1.55
N THR A 135 50.52 4.84 -0.25
CA THR A 135 51.49 4.97 0.85
C THR A 135 52.49 3.78 0.84
N LYS A 136 52.08 2.57 0.42
CA LYS A 136 52.98 1.43 0.28
C LYS A 136 53.96 1.54 -0.89
N ARG A 137 53.60 2.29 -1.95
CA ARG A 137 54.51 2.53 -3.09
C ARG A 137 55.60 3.51 -2.76
N GLU A 138 55.32 4.57 -1.99
CA GLU A 138 56.32 5.54 -1.59
C GLU A 138 57.37 4.96 -0.68
N GLN A 139 57.03 4.05 0.21
CA GLN A 139 58.00 3.37 1.08
C GLN A 139 58.93 2.41 0.34
N ASN A 140 58.51 1.91 -0.82
CA ASN A 140 59.34 0.98 -1.60
C ASN A 140 60.32 1.69 -2.59
N ILE A 141 60.19 2.98 -2.77
CA ILE A 141 61.04 3.82 -3.63
C ILE A 141 62.16 4.51 -2.82
N SER A 142 62.03 4.53 -1.48
CA SER A 142 62.98 5.18 -0.55
C SER A 142 64.10 4.28 -0.05
N THR A 143 64.23 3.08 -0.63
CA THR A 143 65.38 2.19 -0.47
C THR A 143 66.01 1.98 -1.83
#